data_4847a5340c307a2085e3926176865234
#
_entry.id   4847a5340c307a2085e3926176865234
#
_cell.length_a   1.000
_cell.length_b   1.000
_cell.length_c   1.000
_cell.angle_alpha   90.00
_cell.angle_beta   90.00
_cell.angle_gamma   90.00
#
_symmetry.space_group_name_H-M   'P 1'
#
loop_
_entity.id
_entity.type
_entity.pdbx_description
1 polymer ?
#
loop_
_entity_poly.entity_id
_entity_poly.type
_entity_poly.pdbx_seq_one_letter_code
_entity_poly.pdbx_strand_id
1 'polypeptide(L)'
;MKLERLQIRNVRNLEEVTIPCDHGIHFIHGANAQGKTSILEAIHLLSNLRSFRDHQVENLLMTGRSSGQVRGMFRVGGTGEATLRVDLVKGAARFEKRAYINDKLSRSAQDYFGVKLNHSPIQFHAITLNPTSTDLIRGEPSLRRNYLNQVISSENPAYIEILKNYQKTLDQKNALLKQDQPYDPAFLEVLNSQLVRTGAEVIRERLGFLKRIQDPALRFLQNIAPRQAPVHLAYKQGEILQFTGHFELPSIQILMENLHQKLIEKGGLERLRKTSLVGPHRDDFLIKVGAEASNRDPDLVDVGSQGEIRSVLLALKLTELEEFERITGVQPVLLIDDFSSELDATRRGFLLTYLEDSRLQIFVTSTDDLITDLGSKGKSIRMHQGRIEQDSP
;
A
#
# COMPACT_ATOMS: atom_id res chain seq x y z
N MET A 1 16.66 -3.44 -7.04
CA MET A 1 16.57 -2.21 -7.86
C MET A 1 16.79 -1.03 -6.93
N LYS A 2 17.70 -0.08 -7.29
CA LYS A 2 18.07 1.07 -6.44
C LYS A 2 17.79 2.36 -7.19
N LEU A 3 17.11 3.31 -6.58
CA LEU A 3 16.91 4.66 -7.13
C LEU A 3 18.22 5.44 -7.05
N GLU A 4 18.72 5.94 -8.17
CA GLU A 4 19.98 6.71 -8.24
C GLU A 4 19.74 8.20 -8.41
N ARG A 5 18.67 8.57 -9.07
CA ARG A 5 18.29 9.97 -9.28
C ARG A 5 16.79 10.12 -9.36
N LEU A 6 16.25 11.08 -8.64
CA LEU A 6 14.86 11.49 -8.67
C LEU A 6 14.75 12.89 -9.28
N GLN A 7 13.85 13.04 -10.24
CA GLN A 7 13.51 14.33 -10.85
C GLN A 7 12.02 14.58 -10.68
N ILE A 8 11.66 15.74 -10.18
CA ILE A 8 10.28 16.14 -9.91
C ILE A 8 10.04 17.48 -10.57
N ARG A 9 8.91 17.59 -11.29
CA ARG A 9 8.51 18.84 -11.92
C ARG A 9 7.02 19.08 -11.72
N ASN A 10 6.67 20.27 -11.20
CA ASN A 10 5.29 20.71 -10.97
C ASN A 10 4.44 19.72 -10.16
N VAL A 11 4.98 19.20 -9.07
CA VAL A 11 4.28 18.27 -8.17
C VAL A 11 4.13 18.92 -6.79
N ARG A 12 2.91 19.04 -6.31
CA ARG A 12 2.58 19.75 -5.07
C ARG A 12 3.17 21.17 -5.05
N ASN A 13 4.08 21.44 -4.13
CA ASN A 13 4.81 22.69 -4.03
C ASN A 13 6.23 22.63 -4.61
N LEU A 14 6.59 21.54 -5.32
CA LEU A 14 7.89 21.35 -5.96
C LEU A 14 7.81 21.77 -7.42
N GLU A 15 8.44 22.90 -7.79
CA GLU A 15 8.44 23.39 -9.17
C GLU A 15 9.41 22.60 -10.04
N GLU A 16 10.67 22.49 -9.63
CA GLU A 16 11.69 21.68 -10.26
C GLU A 16 12.72 21.26 -9.22
N VAL A 17 12.84 19.96 -8.99
CA VAL A 17 13.74 19.38 -7.99
C VAL A 17 14.44 18.16 -8.57
N THR A 18 15.75 18.09 -8.43
CA THR A 18 16.56 16.92 -8.78
C THR A 18 17.36 16.48 -7.56
N ILE A 19 17.20 15.20 -7.18
CA ILE A 19 17.84 14.60 -6.01
C ILE A 19 18.73 13.45 -6.45
N PRO A 20 20.05 13.50 -6.22
CA PRO A 20 20.90 12.32 -6.32
C PRO A 20 20.63 11.40 -5.13
N CYS A 21 20.28 10.13 -5.43
CA CYS A 21 19.85 9.11 -4.47
C CYS A 21 20.87 7.96 -4.38
N ASP A 22 22.14 8.30 -4.32
CA ASP A 22 23.28 7.38 -4.35
C ASP A 22 23.60 6.71 -3.00
N HIS A 23 23.06 7.25 -1.92
CA HIS A 23 23.26 6.75 -0.55
C HIS A 23 22.19 5.73 -0.13
N GLY A 24 22.43 4.99 0.94
CA GLY A 24 21.45 4.12 1.55
C GLY A 24 20.36 4.91 2.28
N ILE A 25 20.74 5.94 3.05
CA ILE A 25 19.82 6.73 3.86
C ILE A 25 19.85 8.19 3.38
N HIS A 26 18.68 8.79 3.20
CA HIS A 26 18.48 10.19 2.82
C HIS A 26 17.63 10.88 3.88
N PHE A 27 18.18 11.92 4.50
CA PHE A 27 17.48 12.78 5.46
C PHE A 27 17.01 14.04 4.78
N ILE A 28 15.70 14.21 4.70
CA ILE A 28 15.07 15.38 4.12
C ILE A 28 14.52 16.22 5.28
N HIS A 29 15.18 17.32 5.57
CA HIS A 29 14.83 18.17 6.71
C HIS A 29 14.50 19.60 6.33
N GLY A 30 13.90 20.36 7.27
CA GLY A 30 13.49 21.74 7.06
C GLY A 30 12.15 22.04 7.76
N ALA A 31 11.75 23.29 7.81
CA ALA A 31 10.50 23.71 8.45
C ALA A 31 9.25 23.03 7.82
N ASN A 32 8.11 23.16 8.47
CA ASN A 32 6.85 22.62 7.93
C ASN A 32 6.48 23.28 6.61
N ALA A 33 5.76 22.56 5.75
CA ALA A 33 5.31 22.98 4.42
C ALA A 33 6.43 23.30 3.40
N GLN A 34 7.68 22.89 3.66
CA GLN A 34 8.79 23.12 2.73
C GLN A 34 8.87 22.11 1.56
N GLY A 35 8.00 21.12 1.51
CA GLY A 35 7.97 20.13 0.41
C GLY A 35 8.61 18.78 0.75
N LYS A 36 9.01 18.55 1.99
CA LYS A 36 9.62 17.28 2.44
C LYS A 36 8.74 16.08 2.10
N THR A 37 7.51 16.06 2.59
CA THR A 37 6.52 15.01 2.31
C THR A 37 6.21 14.90 0.81
N SER A 38 6.26 16.00 0.05
CA SER A 38 6.01 15.99 -1.39
C SER A 38 7.08 15.19 -2.16
N ILE A 39 8.33 15.15 -1.66
CA ILE A 39 9.38 14.29 -2.22
C ILE A 39 9.02 12.81 -1.98
N LEU A 40 8.61 12.45 -0.76
CA LEU A 40 8.19 11.07 -0.47
C LEU A 40 6.96 10.67 -1.30
N GLU A 41 5.98 11.58 -1.48
CA GLU A 41 4.83 11.34 -2.37
C GLU A 41 5.26 11.09 -3.83
N ALA A 42 6.26 11.81 -4.32
CA ALA A 42 6.80 11.60 -5.66
C ALA A 42 7.46 10.22 -5.81
N ILE A 43 8.25 9.78 -4.83
CA ILE A 43 8.83 8.42 -4.82
C ILE A 43 7.71 7.37 -4.74
N HIS A 44 6.74 7.57 -3.86
CA HIS A 44 5.60 6.67 -3.73
C HIS A 44 4.75 6.61 -5.01
N LEU A 45 4.57 7.73 -5.72
CA LEU A 45 3.88 7.77 -6.99
C LEU A 45 4.55 6.90 -8.07
N LEU A 46 5.89 6.90 -8.14
CA LEU A 46 6.64 6.02 -9.05
C LEU A 46 6.44 4.53 -8.69
N SER A 47 6.29 4.21 -7.42
CA SER A 47 6.17 2.83 -6.96
C SER A 47 4.74 2.31 -7.00
N ASN A 48 3.76 3.12 -6.69
CA ASN A 48 2.38 2.67 -6.45
C ASN A 48 1.36 3.28 -7.41
N LEU A 49 1.78 4.21 -8.27
CA LEU A 49 0.91 5.00 -9.16
C LEU A 49 -0.23 5.72 -8.41
N ARG A 50 -0.04 6.02 -7.13
CA ARG A 50 -1.01 6.65 -6.22
C ARG A 50 -0.30 7.59 -5.25
N SER A 51 -1.04 8.50 -4.63
CA SER A 51 -0.59 9.21 -3.45
C SER A 51 -0.90 8.38 -2.19
N PHE A 52 -0.07 8.49 -1.15
CA PHE A 52 -0.38 7.93 0.17
C PHE A 52 -1.15 8.91 1.07
N ARG A 53 -1.28 10.20 0.66
CA ARG A 53 -2.00 11.24 1.41
C ARG A 53 -3.38 11.52 0.85
N ASP A 54 -3.59 11.29 -0.44
CA ASP A 54 -4.78 11.72 -1.15
C ASP A 54 -5.28 10.64 -2.10
N HIS A 55 -6.57 10.37 -2.07
CA HIS A 55 -7.19 9.43 -2.99
C HIS A 55 -7.24 9.97 -4.43
N GLN A 56 -7.19 11.30 -4.60
CA GLN A 56 -7.22 11.96 -5.89
C GLN A 56 -5.81 12.32 -6.34
N VAL A 57 -5.28 11.57 -7.31
CA VAL A 57 -3.93 11.80 -7.87
C VAL A 57 -3.81 13.19 -8.54
N GLU A 58 -4.93 13.78 -8.94
CA GLU A 58 -5.01 15.14 -9.49
C GLU A 58 -4.42 16.18 -8.53
N ASN A 59 -4.62 16.00 -7.24
CA ASN A 59 -4.13 16.89 -6.18
C ASN A 59 -2.60 16.86 -6.04
N LEU A 60 -1.91 15.93 -6.72
CA LEU A 60 -0.44 15.96 -6.83
C LEU A 60 0.05 17.03 -7.79
N LEU A 61 -0.77 17.42 -8.79
CA LEU A 61 -0.36 18.45 -9.73
C LEU A 61 -0.29 19.82 -9.02
N MET A 62 0.81 20.53 -9.25
CA MET A 62 0.98 21.88 -8.70
C MET A 62 -0.14 22.82 -9.15
N THR A 63 -0.69 23.57 -8.23
CA THR A 63 -1.77 24.53 -8.47
C THR A 63 -1.37 25.51 -9.58
N GLY A 64 -2.25 25.69 -10.55
CA GLY A 64 -2.02 26.59 -11.70
C GLY A 64 -1.19 25.98 -12.85
N ARG A 65 -0.73 24.75 -12.72
CA ARG A 65 -0.02 24.05 -13.80
C ARG A 65 -0.95 23.07 -14.52
N SER A 66 -0.72 22.88 -15.82
CA SER A 66 -1.45 21.90 -16.64
C SER A 66 -0.74 20.55 -16.73
N SER A 67 0.52 20.48 -16.37
CA SER A 67 1.29 19.25 -16.37
C SER A 67 2.33 19.20 -15.27
N GLY A 68 2.59 18.00 -14.77
CA GLY A 68 3.63 17.68 -13.81
C GLY A 68 4.27 16.34 -14.14
N GLN A 69 5.45 16.08 -13.63
CA GLN A 69 6.20 14.87 -13.92
C GLN A 69 7.02 14.43 -12.71
N VAL A 70 7.08 13.11 -12.52
CA VAL A 70 8.06 12.46 -11.65
C VAL A 70 8.83 11.45 -12.48
N ARG A 71 10.16 11.51 -12.41
CA ARG A 71 11.07 10.60 -13.11
C ARG A 71 12.11 10.05 -12.14
N GLY A 72 12.24 8.73 -12.08
CA GLY A 72 13.28 8.03 -11.35
C GLY A 72 14.22 7.32 -12.31
N MET A 73 15.53 7.43 -12.06
CA MET A 73 16.57 6.65 -12.74
C MET A 73 17.08 5.60 -11.76
N PHE A 74 17.12 4.36 -12.18
CA PHE A 74 17.36 3.21 -11.32
C PHE A 74 18.49 2.34 -11.83
N ARG A 75 19.27 1.79 -10.92
CA ARG A 75 20.17 0.67 -11.18
C ARG A 75 19.46 -0.65 -10.95
N VAL A 76 19.59 -1.56 -11.93
CA VAL A 76 18.94 -2.88 -11.92
C VAL A 76 20.00 -3.96 -12.12
N GLY A 77 20.07 -4.96 -11.23
CA GLY A 77 20.94 -6.13 -11.43
C GLY A 77 22.42 -5.82 -11.64
N GLY A 78 22.97 -4.83 -10.91
CA GLY A 78 24.40 -4.48 -10.95
C GLY A 78 24.77 -3.48 -12.05
N THR A 79 24.54 -3.76 -13.32
CA THR A 79 24.96 -2.90 -14.45
C THR A 79 23.82 -2.38 -15.32
N GLY A 80 22.60 -2.89 -15.12
CA GLY A 80 21.44 -2.45 -15.88
C GLY A 80 20.88 -1.12 -15.39
N GLU A 81 20.37 -0.31 -16.30
CA GLU A 81 19.69 0.94 -16.00
C GLU A 81 18.21 0.85 -16.41
N ALA A 82 17.34 1.45 -15.61
CA ALA A 82 15.92 1.61 -15.93
C ALA A 82 15.45 3.00 -15.56
N THR A 83 14.50 3.50 -16.32
CA THR A 83 13.81 4.75 -16.00
C THR A 83 12.34 4.49 -15.80
N LEU A 84 11.80 4.92 -14.67
CA LEU A 84 10.37 5.01 -14.42
C LEU A 84 9.96 6.47 -14.45
N ARG A 85 8.84 6.76 -15.15
CA ARG A 85 8.31 8.12 -15.24
C ARG A 85 6.79 8.10 -15.13
N VAL A 86 6.25 9.05 -14.37
CA VAL A 86 4.81 9.31 -14.30
C VAL A 86 4.56 10.75 -14.69
N ASP A 87 3.75 10.95 -15.72
CA ASP A 87 3.28 12.25 -16.15
C ASP A 87 1.86 12.47 -15.63
N LEU A 88 1.62 13.63 -15.05
CA LEU A 88 0.35 14.14 -14.59
C LEU A 88 -0.13 15.20 -15.56
N VAL A 89 -1.26 15.03 -16.22
CA VAL A 89 -1.73 15.93 -17.28
C VAL A 89 -3.18 16.32 -17.04
N LYS A 90 -3.44 17.62 -16.91
CA LYS A 90 -4.79 18.17 -16.85
C LYS A 90 -5.26 18.45 -18.27
N GLY A 91 -6.00 17.51 -18.86
CA GLY A 91 -6.64 17.70 -20.16
C GLY A 91 -7.89 18.57 -20.08
N ALA A 92 -8.44 18.94 -21.23
CA ALA A 92 -9.65 19.77 -21.31
C ALA A 92 -10.89 19.07 -20.69
N ALA A 93 -11.01 17.75 -20.88
CA ALA A 93 -12.16 16.98 -20.42
C ALA A 93 -11.89 16.16 -19.15
N ARG A 94 -10.65 15.74 -18.91
CA ARG A 94 -10.29 14.87 -17.78
C ARG A 94 -8.83 15.01 -17.41
N PHE A 95 -8.53 14.64 -16.17
CA PHE A 95 -7.15 14.43 -15.71
C PHE A 95 -6.63 13.07 -16.17
N GLU A 96 -5.38 13.03 -16.62
CA GLU A 96 -4.72 11.80 -17.05
C GLU A 96 -3.42 11.60 -16.29
N LYS A 97 -3.21 10.36 -15.87
CA LYS A 97 -1.94 9.87 -15.34
C LYS A 97 -1.37 8.87 -16.34
N ARG A 98 -0.16 9.14 -16.84
CA ARG A 98 0.53 8.31 -17.82
C ARG A 98 1.82 7.79 -17.22
N ALA A 99 2.00 6.47 -17.17
CA ALA A 99 3.17 5.81 -16.60
C ALA A 99 4.05 5.24 -17.73
N TYR A 100 5.36 5.38 -17.60
CA TYR A 100 6.34 4.97 -18.60
C TYR A 100 7.46 4.17 -17.96
N ILE A 101 7.98 3.19 -18.69
CA ILE A 101 9.19 2.44 -18.38
C ILE A 101 10.14 2.55 -19.57
N ASN A 102 11.35 3.04 -19.34
CA ASN A 102 12.35 3.29 -20.38
C ASN A 102 11.74 4.08 -21.56
N ASP A 103 10.99 5.15 -21.22
CA ASP A 103 10.26 6.04 -22.13
C ASP A 103 9.15 5.37 -22.97
N LYS A 104 8.84 4.09 -22.72
CA LYS A 104 7.68 3.41 -23.32
C LYS A 104 6.46 3.54 -22.42
N LEU A 105 5.35 4.00 -22.99
CA LEU A 105 4.07 4.12 -22.29
C LEU A 105 3.55 2.73 -21.86
N SER A 106 3.27 2.57 -20.59
CA SER A 106 2.59 1.38 -20.05
C SER A 106 1.09 1.49 -20.30
N ARG A 107 0.49 0.44 -20.86
CA ARG A 107 -0.93 0.43 -21.22
C ARG A 107 -1.84 0.18 -20.03
N SER A 108 -1.31 -0.43 -18.98
CA SER A 108 -2.02 -0.78 -17.76
C SER A 108 -1.11 -0.72 -16.53
N ALA A 109 -1.70 -0.73 -15.33
CA ALA A 109 -0.96 -0.87 -14.09
C ALA A 109 -0.22 -2.22 -14.03
N GLN A 110 -0.84 -3.29 -14.55
CA GLN A 110 -0.21 -4.61 -14.62
C GLN A 110 1.05 -4.59 -15.51
N ASP A 111 1.00 -3.91 -16.66
CA ASP A 111 2.17 -3.74 -17.53
C ASP A 111 3.28 -2.95 -16.81
N TYR A 112 2.90 -1.93 -16.02
CA TYR A 112 3.86 -1.13 -15.27
C TYR A 112 4.55 -1.92 -14.16
N PHE A 113 3.80 -2.71 -13.40
CA PHE A 113 4.33 -3.48 -12.28
C PHE A 113 4.95 -4.83 -12.70
N GLY A 114 4.61 -5.36 -13.86
CA GLY A 114 5.02 -6.70 -14.32
C GLY A 114 6.22 -6.72 -15.28
N VAL A 115 6.87 -5.59 -15.55
CA VAL A 115 7.97 -5.53 -16.53
C VAL A 115 9.24 -6.19 -16.02
N LYS A 116 9.93 -6.88 -16.93
CA LYS A 116 11.26 -7.47 -16.71
C LYS A 116 12.31 -6.85 -17.63
N LEU A 117 13.50 -6.60 -17.11
CA LEU A 117 14.69 -6.25 -17.88
C LEU A 117 15.70 -7.38 -17.74
N ASN A 118 16.13 -7.98 -18.86
CA ASN A 118 17.09 -9.09 -18.86
C ASN A 118 16.71 -10.20 -17.85
N HIS A 119 15.44 -10.62 -17.86
CA HIS A 119 14.84 -11.60 -16.93
C HIS A 119 14.71 -11.16 -15.45
N SER A 120 15.26 -10.01 -15.07
CA SER A 120 15.09 -9.42 -13.74
C SER A 120 13.84 -8.54 -13.71
N PRO A 121 12.98 -8.65 -12.68
CA PRO A 121 11.81 -7.79 -12.56
C PRO A 121 12.25 -6.33 -12.38
N ILE A 122 11.70 -5.43 -13.22
CA ILE A 122 11.74 -3.98 -12.97
C ILE A 122 10.60 -3.69 -12.01
N GLN A 123 10.80 -4.06 -10.77
CA GLN A 123 9.83 -3.81 -9.72
C GLN A 123 10.43 -2.82 -8.73
N PHE A 124 9.94 -1.58 -8.79
CA PHE A 124 10.24 -0.59 -7.78
C PHE A 124 9.06 -0.50 -6.83
N HIS A 125 9.27 -0.84 -5.56
CA HIS A 125 8.25 -0.75 -4.53
C HIS A 125 8.74 0.11 -3.38
N ALA A 126 7.88 1.04 -2.94
CA ALA A 126 8.13 1.90 -1.80
C ALA A 126 7.03 1.69 -0.75
N ILE A 127 7.45 1.40 0.45
CA ILE A 127 6.60 1.22 1.62
C ILE A 127 6.68 2.47 2.48
N THR A 128 5.53 3.00 2.85
CA THR A 128 5.45 4.29 3.56
C THR A 128 4.97 4.10 5.00
N LEU A 129 5.73 4.68 5.93
CA LEU A 129 5.34 4.99 7.29
C LEU A 129 5.03 6.48 7.38
N ASN A 130 3.80 6.83 7.74
CA ASN A 130 3.36 8.22 7.84
C ASN A 130 2.34 8.38 9.00
N PRO A 131 2.04 9.61 9.45
CA PRO A 131 1.09 9.88 10.52
C PRO A 131 -0.30 9.27 10.31
N THR A 132 -0.78 9.25 9.07
CA THR A 132 -2.09 8.68 8.73
C THR A 132 -2.10 7.15 8.62
N SER A 133 -0.95 6.49 8.81
CA SER A 133 -0.90 5.01 8.81
C SER A 133 -1.77 4.39 9.91
N THR A 134 -2.08 5.12 10.99
CA THR A 134 -3.02 4.70 12.04
C THR A 134 -4.44 4.48 11.52
N ASP A 135 -4.82 5.09 10.41
CA ASP A 135 -6.12 4.90 9.78
C ASP A 135 -6.29 3.48 9.22
N LEU A 136 -5.20 2.75 9.02
CA LEU A 136 -5.27 1.33 8.69
C LEU A 136 -5.97 0.53 9.79
N ILE A 137 -5.78 0.89 11.06
CA ILE A 137 -6.39 0.21 12.20
C ILE A 137 -7.70 0.88 12.61
N ARG A 138 -7.72 2.21 12.70
CA ARG A 138 -8.86 2.98 13.22
C ARG A 138 -9.88 3.38 12.17
N GLY A 139 -9.49 3.39 10.91
CA GLY A 139 -10.33 3.86 9.82
C GLY A 139 -11.34 2.82 9.32
N GLU A 140 -12.02 3.20 8.27
CA GLU A 140 -13.06 2.41 7.63
C GLU A 140 -12.53 1.09 7.03
N PRO A 141 -13.34 0.03 6.97
CA PRO A 141 -12.98 -1.24 6.33
C PRO A 141 -12.47 -1.10 4.88
N SER A 142 -12.90 -0.06 4.19
CA SER A 142 -12.44 0.28 2.83
C SER A 142 -10.94 0.54 2.79
N LEU A 143 -10.36 1.19 3.81
CA LEU A 143 -8.92 1.46 3.90
C LEU A 143 -8.13 0.17 4.09
N ARG A 144 -8.62 -0.75 4.94
CA ARG A 144 -7.99 -2.05 5.16
C ARG A 144 -8.05 -2.94 3.92
N ARG A 145 -9.19 -2.94 3.20
CA ARG A 145 -9.28 -3.65 1.90
C ARG A 145 -8.33 -3.07 0.85
N ASN A 146 -8.22 -1.75 0.78
CA ASN A 146 -7.30 -1.08 -0.14
C ASN A 146 -5.85 -1.40 0.18
N TYR A 147 -5.49 -1.44 1.47
CA TYR A 147 -4.16 -1.88 1.91
C TYR A 147 -3.84 -3.30 1.44
N LEU A 148 -4.73 -4.28 1.73
CA LEU A 148 -4.53 -5.65 1.26
C LEU A 148 -4.38 -5.72 -0.26
N ASN A 149 -5.27 -5.05 -0.99
CA ASN A 149 -5.21 -5.05 -2.45
C ASN A 149 -3.91 -4.44 -2.98
N GLN A 150 -3.42 -3.37 -2.34
CA GLN A 150 -2.18 -2.70 -2.75
C GLN A 150 -0.96 -3.59 -2.52
N VAL A 151 -0.82 -4.15 -1.32
CA VAL A 151 0.33 -4.99 -0.98
C VAL A 151 0.34 -6.25 -1.84
N ILE A 152 -0.78 -6.97 -1.95
CA ILE A 152 -0.86 -8.17 -2.78
C ILE A 152 -0.59 -7.86 -4.26
N SER A 153 -1.11 -6.74 -4.78
CA SER A 153 -0.85 -6.32 -6.17
C SER A 153 0.63 -6.01 -6.43
N SER A 154 1.35 -5.50 -5.42
CA SER A 154 2.78 -5.24 -5.55
C SER A 154 3.63 -6.51 -5.54
N GLU A 155 3.21 -7.53 -4.79
CA GLU A 155 3.85 -8.84 -4.76
C GLU A 155 3.48 -9.70 -5.99
N ASN A 156 2.22 -9.64 -6.41
CA ASN A 156 1.64 -10.43 -7.49
C ASN A 156 0.85 -9.55 -8.47
N PRO A 157 1.47 -9.03 -9.55
CA PRO A 157 0.78 -8.19 -10.53
C PRO A 157 -0.43 -8.86 -11.22
N ALA A 158 -0.49 -10.21 -11.26
CA ALA A 158 -1.66 -10.91 -11.81
C ALA A 158 -2.94 -10.66 -10.97
N TYR A 159 -2.78 -10.38 -9.68
CA TYR A 159 -3.90 -10.03 -8.80
C TYR A 159 -4.65 -8.78 -9.23
N ILE A 160 -3.98 -7.84 -9.92
CA ILE A 160 -4.60 -6.62 -10.47
C ILE A 160 -5.72 -6.98 -11.45
N GLU A 161 -5.49 -7.98 -12.31
CA GLU A 161 -6.50 -8.40 -13.30
C GLU A 161 -7.66 -9.14 -12.62
N ILE A 162 -7.39 -9.94 -11.59
CA ILE A 162 -8.43 -10.60 -10.77
C ILE A 162 -9.34 -9.53 -10.14
N LEU A 163 -8.76 -8.51 -9.50
CA LEU A 163 -9.51 -7.40 -8.92
C LEU A 163 -10.34 -6.62 -9.94
N LYS A 164 -9.77 -6.35 -11.10
CA LYS A 164 -10.44 -5.63 -12.19
C LYS A 164 -11.65 -6.40 -12.72
N ASN A 165 -11.48 -7.71 -12.92
CA ASN A 165 -12.57 -8.58 -13.38
C ASN A 165 -13.68 -8.70 -12.33
N TYR A 166 -13.31 -8.85 -11.06
CA TYR A 166 -14.27 -8.83 -9.96
C TYR A 166 -15.05 -7.52 -9.91
N GLN A 167 -14.36 -6.36 -9.94
CA GLN A 167 -15.00 -5.04 -9.87
C GLN A 167 -15.93 -4.81 -11.05
N LYS A 168 -15.51 -5.15 -12.28
CA LYS A 168 -16.35 -5.04 -13.47
C LYS A 168 -17.65 -5.83 -13.34
N THR A 169 -17.58 -7.08 -12.87
CA THR A 169 -18.76 -7.92 -12.68
C THR A 169 -19.67 -7.39 -11.56
N LEU A 170 -19.05 -6.89 -10.47
CA LEU A 170 -19.78 -6.25 -9.38
C LEU A 170 -20.55 -5.01 -9.85
N ASP A 171 -19.93 -4.15 -10.67
CA ASP A 171 -20.56 -2.95 -11.21
C ASP A 171 -21.72 -3.32 -12.13
N GLN A 172 -21.56 -4.35 -12.97
CA GLN A 172 -22.64 -4.87 -13.82
C GLN A 172 -23.81 -5.42 -13.00
N LYS A 173 -23.54 -6.22 -11.96
CA LYS A 173 -24.58 -6.72 -11.05
C LYS A 173 -25.29 -5.58 -10.34
N ASN A 174 -24.56 -4.62 -9.79
CA ASN A 174 -25.16 -3.46 -9.12
C ASN A 174 -26.00 -2.60 -10.08
N ALA A 175 -25.56 -2.43 -11.33
CA ALA A 175 -26.36 -1.75 -12.36
C ALA A 175 -27.65 -2.50 -12.68
N LEU A 176 -27.59 -3.84 -12.78
CA LEU A 176 -28.77 -4.69 -13.01
C LEU A 176 -29.76 -4.59 -11.83
N LEU A 177 -29.28 -4.68 -10.58
CA LEU A 177 -30.11 -4.59 -9.38
C LEU A 177 -30.78 -3.23 -9.18
N LYS A 178 -30.22 -2.16 -9.76
CA LYS A 178 -30.79 -0.79 -9.72
C LYS A 178 -31.88 -0.54 -10.74
N GLN A 179 -32.09 -1.42 -11.72
CA GLN A 179 -33.16 -1.28 -12.71
C GLN A 179 -34.52 -1.44 -12.03
N ASP A 180 -35.44 -0.58 -12.38
CA ASP A 180 -36.84 -0.66 -11.91
C ASP A 180 -37.67 -1.64 -12.75
N GLN A 181 -37.19 -1.99 -13.94
CA GLN A 181 -37.85 -2.97 -14.82
C GLN A 181 -37.40 -4.40 -14.45
N PRO A 182 -38.28 -5.39 -14.67
CA PRO A 182 -37.91 -6.79 -14.53
C PRO A 182 -36.69 -7.13 -15.40
N TYR A 183 -35.73 -7.79 -14.83
CA TYR A 183 -34.55 -8.31 -15.52
C TYR A 183 -34.63 -9.83 -15.63
N ASP A 184 -33.91 -10.39 -16.60
CA ASP A 184 -33.82 -11.84 -16.79
C ASP A 184 -33.06 -12.48 -15.59
N PRO A 185 -33.71 -13.39 -14.82
CA PRO A 185 -33.08 -14.09 -13.72
C PRO A 185 -31.84 -14.90 -14.16
N ALA A 186 -31.82 -15.43 -15.39
CA ALA A 186 -30.68 -16.17 -15.91
C ALA A 186 -29.45 -15.28 -16.07
N PHE A 187 -29.63 -14.01 -16.47
CA PHE A 187 -28.52 -13.07 -16.57
C PHE A 187 -27.94 -12.72 -15.19
N LEU A 188 -28.80 -12.55 -14.16
CA LEU A 188 -28.32 -12.37 -12.78
C LEU A 188 -27.51 -13.57 -12.31
N GLU A 189 -27.92 -14.80 -12.64
CA GLU A 189 -27.22 -16.01 -12.25
C GLU A 189 -25.84 -16.13 -12.91
N VAL A 190 -25.70 -15.71 -14.17
CA VAL A 190 -24.39 -15.61 -14.85
C VAL A 190 -23.48 -14.63 -14.12
N LEU A 191 -23.99 -13.46 -13.73
CA LEU A 191 -23.19 -12.47 -12.96
C LEU A 191 -22.82 -13.00 -11.58
N ASN A 192 -23.74 -13.69 -10.88
CA ASN A 192 -23.47 -14.33 -9.60
C ASN A 192 -22.35 -15.37 -9.71
N SER A 193 -22.41 -16.25 -10.72
CA SER A 193 -21.40 -17.28 -10.96
C SER A 193 -20.02 -16.68 -11.25
N GLN A 194 -19.96 -15.59 -12.01
CA GLN A 194 -18.70 -14.85 -12.24
C GLN A 194 -18.18 -14.18 -10.98
N LEU A 195 -19.06 -13.58 -10.16
CA LEU A 195 -18.68 -12.97 -8.88
C LEU A 195 -18.18 -14.01 -7.87
N VAL A 196 -18.82 -15.17 -7.82
CA VAL A 196 -18.37 -16.31 -6.97
C VAL A 196 -16.96 -16.71 -7.34
N ARG A 197 -16.69 -16.96 -8.61
CA ARG A 197 -15.39 -17.39 -9.08
C ARG A 197 -14.30 -16.34 -8.80
N THR A 198 -14.47 -15.13 -9.29
CA THR A 198 -13.45 -14.07 -9.12
C THR A 198 -13.35 -13.59 -7.67
N GLY A 199 -14.46 -13.58 -6.92
CA GLY A 199 -14.48 -13.26 -5.49
C GLY A 199 -13.75 -14.29 -4.64
N ALA A 200 -13.87 -15.58 -4.95
CA ALA A 200 -13.12 -16.63 -4.28
C ALA A 200 -11.61 -16.51 -4.51
N GLU A 201 -11.20 -16.13 -5.72
CA GLU A 201 -9.78 -15.86 -6.04
C GLU A 201 -9.26 -14.66 -5.20
N VAL A 202 -10.01 -13.55 -5.11
CA VAL A 202 -9.64 -12.39 -4.29
C VAL A 202 -9.51 -12.77 -2.81
N ILE A 203 -10.47 -13.51 -2.26
CA ILE A 203 -10.45 -13.93 -0.85
C ILE A 203 -9.25 -14.83 -0.59
N ARG A 204 -8.98 -15.79 -1.46
CA ARG A 204 -7.85 -16.72 -1.29
C ARG A 204 -6.50 -16.01 -1.26
N GLU A 205 -6.29 -15.03 -2.15
CA GLU A 205 -5.07 -14.21 -2.14
C GLU A 205 -4.93 -13.42 -0.84
N ARG A 206 -6.00 -12.80 -0.36
CA ARG A 206 -6.00 -12.06 0.91
C ARG A 206 -5.72 -12.96 2.12
N LEU A 207 -6.36 -14.13 2.19
CA LEU A 207 -6.11 -15.11 3.24
C LEU A 207 -4.67 -15.63 3.19
N GLY A 208 -4.17 -15.92 2.01
CA GLY A 208 -2.78 -16.34 1.79
C GLY A 208 -1.79 -15.29 2.28
N PHE A 209 -2.04 -14.02 2.00
CA PHE A 209 -1.23 -12.92 2.50
C PHE A 209 -1.28 -12.82 4.03
N LEU A 210 -2.47 -12.77 4.63
CA LEU A 210 -2.61 -12.68 6.09
C LEU A 210 -1.93 -13.84 6.82
N LYS A 211 -2.06 -15.07 6.28
CA LYS A 211 -1.38 -16.24 6.83
C LYS A 211 0.15 -16.09 6.79
N ARG A 212 0.70 -15.57 5.70
CA ARG A 212 2.16 -15.38 5.56
C ARG A 212 2.71 -14.35 6.52
N ILE A 213 1.99 -13.25 6.77
CA ILE A 213 2.48 -12.14 7.58
C ILE A 213 2.22 -12.31 9.08
N GLN A 214 1.41 -13.26 9.52
CA GLN A 214 1.02 -13.45 10.92
C GLN A 214 2.25 -13.59 11.84
N ASP A 215 3.10 -14.57 11.59
CA ASP A 215 4.27 -14.85 12.45
C ASP A 215 5.38 -13.79 12.33
N PRO A 216 5.74 -13.30 11.13
CA PRO A 216 6.67 -12.19 11.02
C PRO A 216 6.20 -10.94 11.75
N ALA A 217 4.93 -10.55 11.63
CA ALA A 217 4.38 -9.39 12.33
C ALA A 217 4.45 -9.54 13.85
N LEU A 218 4.17 -10.75 14.36
CA LEU A 218 4.26 -11.03 15.78
C LEU A 218 5.71 -10.96 16.30
N ARG A 219 6.67 -11.49 15.54
CA ARG A 219 8.12 -11.37 15.87
C ARG A 219 8.57 -9.91 15.94
N PHE A 220 8.20 -9.10 14.94
CA PHE A 220 8.52 -7.68 14.99
C PHE A 220 7.88 -6.98 16.18
N LEU A 221 6.61 -7.26 16.46
CA LEU A 221 5.91 -6.65 17.59
C LEU A 221 6.60 -6.99 18.93
N GLN A 222 7.02 -8.24 19.12
CA GLN A 222 7.75 -8.67 20.31
C GLN A 222 9.08 -7.92 20.49
N ASN A 223 9.77 -7.62 19.40
CA ASN A 223 11.03 -6.85 19.42
C ASN A 223 10.79 -5.34 19.66
N ILE A 224 9.74 -4.78 19.06
CA ILE A 224 9.39 -3.36 19.17
C ILE A 224 8.80 -3.04 20.56
N ALA A 225 7.93 -3.90 21.06
CA ALA A 225 7.15 -3.70 22.28
C ALA A 225 7.03 -5.01 23.10
N PRO A 226 8.10 -5.48 23.76
CA PRO A 226 8.12 -6.80 24.43
C PRO A 226 7.06 -6.98 25.52
N ARG A 227 6.53 -5.88 26.05
CA ARG A 227 5.52 -5.90 27.13
C ARG A 227 4.08 -5.78 26.60
N GLN A 228 3.91 -5.55 25.31
CA GLN A 228 2.60 -5.48 24.69
C GLN A 228 1.99 -6.88 24.57
N ALA A 229 0.68 -6.99 24.78
CA ALA A 229 -0.03 -8.24 24.55
C ALA A 229 0.11 -8.69 23.08
N PRO A 230 0.22 -9.98 22.82
CA PRO A 230 0.32 -10.50 21.46
C PRO A 230 -0.93 -10.17 20.67
N VAL A 231 -0.75 -10.03 19.36
CA VAL A 231 -1.87 -9.77 18.44
C VAL A 231 -1.95 -10.85 17.38
N HIS A 232 -3.14 -11.04 16.84
CA HIS A 232 -3.33 -11.92 15.70
C HIS A 232 -4.23 -11.28 14.66
N LEU A 233 -3.99 -11.66 13.41
CA LEU A 233 -4.76 -11.17 12.27
C LEU A 233 -5.98 -12.06 12.08
N ALA A 234 -7.11 -11.43 11.79
CA ALA A 234 -8.36 -12.14 11.56
C ALA A 234 -9.03 -11.62 10.28
N TYR A 235 -9.65 -12.51 9.51
CA TYR A 235 -10.39 -12.15 8.31
C TYR A 235 -11.89 -12.33 8.52
N LYS A 236 -12.63 -11.26 8.27
CA LYS A 236 -14.07 -11.18 8.43
C LYS A 236 -14.74 -11.17 7.06
N GLN A 237 -15.56 -12.17 6.78
CA GLN A 237 -16.36 -12.25 5.58
C GLN A 237 -17.76 -11.69 5.82
N GLY A 238 -17.99 -10.44 5.39
CA GLY A 238 -19.20 -9.72 5.73
C GLY A 238 -19.32 -9.51 7.25
N GLU A 239 -20.33 -10.10 7.87
CA GLU A 239 -20.55 -9.99 9.34
C GLU A 239 -19.90 -11.12 10.14
N ILE A 240 -19.38 -12.16 9.49
CA ILE A 240 -18.89 -13.38 10.14
C ILE A 240 -17.36 -13.37 10.18
N LEU A 241 -16.79 -13.47 11.38
CA LEU A 241 -15.38 -13.71 11.58
C LEU A 241 -15.08 -15.20 11.31
N GLN A 242 -14.31 -15.50 10.26
CA GLN A 242 -14.09 -16.88 9.81
C GLN A 242 -12.68 -17.39 10.04
N PHE A 243 -11.67 -16.53 9.91
CA PHE A 243 -10.27 -16.93 9.95
C PHE A 243 -9.52 -16.06 10.95
N THR A 244 -8.94 -16.68 11.96
CA THR A 244 -8.28 -15.99 13.07
C THR A 244 -6.96 -16.68 13.40
N GLY A 245 -5.87 -15.93 13.50
CA GLY A 245 -4.55 -16.45 13.85
C GLY A 245 -4.03 -17.47 12.83
N HIS A 246 -3.65 -18.65 13.31
CA HIS A 246 -3.22 -19.75 12.46
C HIS A 246 -4.42 -20.53 11.91
N PHE A 247 -4.54 -20.61 10.61
CA PHE A 247 -5.60 -21.34 9.92
C PHE A 247 -5.05 -22.08 8.69
N GLU A 248 -5.74 -23.11 8.27
CA GLU A 248 -5.47 -23.74 6.98
C GLU A 248 -6.11 -22.93 5.86
N LEU A 249 -5.33 -22.69 4.79
CA LEU A 249 -5.84 -21.94 3.65
C LEU A 249 -6.91 -22.79 2.93
N PRO A 250 -8.17 -22.32 2.87
CA PRO A 250 -9.23 -23.07 2.23
C PRO A 250 -8.99 -23.25 0.73
N SER A 251 -9.49 -24.33 0.17
CA SER A 251 -9.47 -24.51 -1.28
C SER A 251 -10.37 -23.46 -1.95
N ILE A 252 -10.08 -23.18 -3.22
CA ILE A 252 -10.92 -22.25 -4.00
C ILE A 252 -12.35 -22.75 -4.10
N GLN A 253 -12.53 -24.07 -4.18
CA GLN A 253 -13.84 -24.70 -4.26
C GLN A 253 -14.69 -24.43 -3.00
N ILE A 254 -14.12 -24.59 -1.81
CA ILE A 254 -14.79 -24.26 -0.54
C ILE A 254 -15.20 -22.78 -0.48
N LEU A 255 -14.33 -21.87 -0.93
CA LEU A 255 -14.64 -20.44 -0.97
C LEU A 255 -15.76 -20.13 -1.96
N MET A 256 -15.78 -20.78 -3.11
CA MET A 256 -16.85 -20.64 -4.10
C MET A 256 -18.20 -21.14 -3.56
N GLU A 257 -18.23 -22.31 -2.94
CA GLU A 257 -19.42 -22.89 -2.32
C GLU A 257 -20.00 -21.97 -1.24
N ASN A 258 -19.13 -21.46 -0.36
CA ASN A 258 -19.52 -20.52 0.70
C ASN A 258 -20.08 -19.21 0.14
N LEU A 259 -19.46 -18.64 -0.90
CA LEU A 259 -19.97 -17.43 -1.56
C LEU A 259 -21.30 -17.67 -2.25
N HIS A 260 -21.45 -18.78 -2.95
CA HIS A 260 -22.69 -19.15 -3.64
C HIS A 260 -23.84 -19.31 -2.64
N GLN A 261 -23.63 -20.04 -1.56
CA GLN A 261 -24.62 -20.21 -0.49
C GLN A 261 -25.07 -18.87 0.09
N LYS A 262 -24.13 -17.97 0.41
CA LYS A 262 -24.44 -16.62 0.91
C LYS A 262 -25.22 -15.78 -0.11
N LEU A 263 -24.93 -15.90 -1.41
CA LEU A 263 -25.69 -15.20 -2.46
C LEU A 263 -27.14 -15.68 -2.53
N ILE A 264 -27.39 -16.99 -2.37
CA ILE A 264 -28.75 -17.54 -2.29
C ILE A 264 -29.48 -16.94 -1.07
N GLU A 265 -28.85 -16.98 0.11
CA GLU A 265 -29.43 -16.49 1.36
C GLU A 265 -29.74 -14.98 1.34
N LYS A 266 -28.86 -14.17 0.75
CA LYS A 266 -28.99 -12.72 0.72
C LYS A 266 -29.67 -12.17 -0.55
N GLY A 267 -30.00 -13.01 -1.54
CA GLY A 267 -30.52 -12.59 -2.85
C GLY A 267 -31.81 -11.75 -2.78
N GLY A 268 -32.73 -12.09 -1.86
CA GLY A 268 -33.91 -11.28 -1.62
C GLY A 268 -33.58 -9.88 -1.07
N LEU A 269 -32.63 -9.80 -0.16
CA LEU A 269 -32.19 -8.55 0.45
C LEU A 269 -31.37 -7.69 -0.52
N GLU A 270 -30.55 -8.29 -1.41
CA GLU A 270 -29.82 -7.59 -2.46
C GLU A 270 -30.77 -6.90 -3.43
N ARG A 271 -31.85 -7.58 -3.82
CA ARG A 271 -32.91 -7.00 -4.67
C ARG A 271 -33.60 -5.83 -3.98
N LEU A 272 -33.94 -5.97 -2.71
CA LEU A 272 -34.59 -4.90 -1.95
C LEU A 272 -33.68 -3.68 -1.77
N ARG A 273 -32.38 -3.90 -1.50
CA ARG A 273 -31.38 -2.82 -1.29
C ARG A 273 -30.76 -2.32 -2.60
N LYS A 274 -31.09 -2.92 -3.73
CA LYS A 274 -30.56 -2.59 -5.06
C LYS A 274 -29.03 -2.58 -5.14
N THR A 275 -28.37 -3.46 -4.38
CA THR A 275 -26.90 -3.53 -4.29
C THR A 275 -26.43 -4.92 -3.87
N SER A 276 -25.25 -5.32 -4.32
CA SER A 276 -24.62 -6.56 -3.88
C SER A 276 -24.17 -6.48 -2.42
N LEU A 277 -24.49 -7.53 -1.65
CA LEU A 277 -24.20 -7.63 -0.24
C LEU A 277 -23.18 -8.73 0.11
N VAL A 278 -22.80 -9.55 -0.87
CA VAL A 278 -21.92 -10.70 -0.68
C VAL A 278 -20.68 -10.57 -1.55
N GLY A 279 -19.52 -10.81 -0.96
CA GLY A 279 -18.23 -10.87 -1.66
C GLY A 279 -17.14 -10.00 -1.02
N PRO A 280 -15.90 -10.10 -1.52
CA PRO A 280 -14.72 -9.46 -0.93
C PRO A 280 -14.78 -7.93 -0.84
N HIS A 281 -15.71 -7.26 -1.51
CA HIS A 281 -15.99 -5.83 -1.35
C HIS A 281 -16.71 -5.49 -0.03
N ARG A 282 -17.22 -6.49 0.69
CA ARG A 282 -17.86 -6.39 2.02
C ARG A 282 -17.02 -6.98 3.14
N ASP A 283 -15.92 -7.63 2.79
CA ASP A 283 -15.02 -8.27 3.75
C ASP A 283 -14.12 -7.24 4.45
N ASP A 284 -13.53 -7.68 5.55
CA ASP A 284 -12.60 -6.87 6.33
C ASP A 284 -11.48 -7.75 6.90
N PHE A 285 -10.36 -7.14 7.31
CA PHE A 285 -9.44 -7.79 8.22
C PHE A 285 -9.32 -7.00 9.51
N LEU A 286 -9.14 -7.71 10.60
CA LEU A 286 -9.10 -7.17 11.95
C LEU A 286 -7.78 -7.57 12.61
N ILE A 287 -7.35 -6.78 13.57
CA ILE A 287 -6.22 -7.11 14.43
C ILE A 287 -6.79 -7.27 15.82
N LYS A 288 -6.68 -8.48 16.35
CA LYS A 288 -7.21 -8.84 17.65
C LYS A 288 -6.10 -8.95 18.67
N VAL A 289 -6.41 -8.67 19.94
CA VAL A 289 -5.45 -8.68 21.05
C VAL A 289 -5.73 -9.91 21.92
N GLY A 290 -4.78 -10.83 21.98
CA GLY A 290 -4.88 -12.06 22.77
C GLY A 290 -3.86 -13.11 22.35
N ALA A 291 -3.52 -14.02 23.25
CA ALA A 291 -2.57 -15.08 23.02
C ALA A 291 -3.18 -16.31 22.32
N GLU A 292 -4.48 -16.54 22.51
CA GLU A 292 -5.16 -17.77 22.08
C GLU A 292 -5.71 -17.70 20.65
N ALA A 293 -5.58 -16.54 19.99
CA ALA A 293 -6.14 -16.29 18.67
C ALA A 293 -7.64 -16.65 18.57
N SER A 294 -8.39 -16.25 19.60
CA SER A 294 -9.81 -16.54 19.72
C SER A 294 -10.66 -15.51 18.96
N ASN A 295 -11.79 -15.97 18.40
CA ASN A 295 -12.80 -15.07 17.83
C ASN A 295 -13.40 -14.11 18.87
N ARG A 296 -13.28 -14.43 20.17
CA ARG A 296 -13.78 -13.61 21.29
C ARG A 296 -12.79 -12.54 21.75
N ASP A 297 -11.53 -12.61 21.27
CA ASP A 297 -10.53 -11.61 21.62
C ASP A 297 -10.98 -10.24 21.14
N PRO A 298 -10.73 -9.15 21.92
CA PRO A 298 -11.14 -7.82 21.52
C PRO A 298 -10.33 -7.32 20.31
N ASP A 299 -10.92 -6.43 19.53
CA ASP A 299 -10.25 -5.78 18.42
C ASP A 299 -9.26 -4.72 18.95
N LEU A 300 -8.07 -4.65 18.37
CA LEU A 300 -7.05 -3.67 18.76
C LEU A 300 -7.56 -2.23 18.69
N VAL A 301 -8.46 -1.93 17.78
CA VAL A 301 -9.07 -0.60 17.64
C VAL A 301 -9.87 -0.19 18.89
N ASP A 302 -10.48 -1.14 19.59
CA ASP A 302 -11.36 -0.89 20.74
C ASP A 302 -10.57 -0.79 22.05
N VAL A 303 -9.48 -1.56 22.21
CA VAL A 303 -8.77 -1.68 23.48
C VAL A 303 -7.34 -1.13 23.44
N GLY A 304 -6.78 -0.93 22.27
CA GLY A 304 -5.38 -0.52 22.10
C GLY A 304 -5.15 0.95 22.38
N SER A 305 -4.12 1.25 23.18
CA SER A 305 -3.57 2.61 23.31
C SER A 305 -2.97 3.09 21.99
N GLN A 306 -2.76 4.41 21.83
CA GLN A 306 -2.09 4.95 20.64
C GLN A 306 -0.70 4.35 20.43
N GLY A 307 0.04 4.13 21.53
CA GLY A 307 1.35 3.52 21.49
C GLY A 307 1.31 2.08 20.97
N GLU A 308 0.39 1.26 21.44
CA GLU A 308 0.22 -0.13 20.99
C GLU A 308 -0.15 -0.20 19.52
N ILE A 309 -1.08 0.65 19.06
CA ILE A 309 -1.45 0.77 17.65
C ILE A 309 -0.25 1.12 16.78
N ARG A 310 0.58 2.07 17.20
CA ARG A 310 1.81 2.45 16.47
C ARG A 310 2.84 1.32 16.43
N SER A 311 2.99 0.54 17.52
CA SER A 311 3.86 -0.64 17.54
C SER A 311 3.41 -1.69 16.53
N VAL A 312 2.11 -1.99 16.50
CA VAL A 312 1.53 -2.95 15.55
C VAL A 312 1.67 -2.48 14.11
N LEU A 313 1.43 -1.19 13.85
CA LEU A 313 1.62 -0.62 12.51
C LEU A 313 3.08 -0.72 12.04
N LEU A 314 4.03 -0.39 12.92
CA LEU A 314 5.45 -0.52 12.61
C LEU A 314 5.80 -1.98 12.31
N ALA A 315 5.34 -2.92 13.15
CA ALA A 315 5.53 -4.35 12.94
C ALA A 315 4.96 -4.82 11.58
N LEU A 316 3.75 -4.40 11.22
CA LEU A 316 3.13 -4.74 9.93
C LEU A 316 3.93 -4.16 8.75
N LYS A 317 4.43 -2.93 8.85
CA LYS A 317 5.21 -2.28 7.79
C LYS A 317 6.58 -2.90 7.60
N LEU A 318 7.26 -3.29 8.68
CA LEU A 318 8.51 -4.02 8.59
C LEU A 318 8.30 -5.44 8.03
N THR A 319 7.18 -6.07 8.39
CA THR A 319 6.77 -7.36 7.80
C THR A 319 6.50 -7.22 6.29
N GLU A 320 5.83 -6.16 5.86
CA GLU A 320 5.59 -5.86 4.45
C GLU A 320 6.92 -5.73 3.67
N LEU A 321 7.94 -5.09 4.26
CA LEU A 321 9.29 -4.99 3.68
C LEU A 321 9.93 -6.37 3.46
N GLU A 322 9.96 -7.21 4.50
CA GLU A 322 10.55 -8.55 4.42
C GLU A 322 9.79 -9.47 3.45
N GLU A 323 8.46 -9.46 3.50
CA GLU A 323 7.63 -10.28 2.62
C GLU A 323 7.77 -9.87 1.15
N PHE A 324 7.78 -8.58 0.85
CA PHE A 324 7.99 -8.11 -0.51
C PHE A 324 9.34 -8.59 -1.05
N GLU A 325 10.43 -8.41 -0.30
CA GLU A 325 11.75 -8.88 -0.70
C GLU A 325 11.78 -10.41 -0.87
N ARG A 326 11.18 -11.14 0.07
CA ARG A 326 11.11 -12.61 0.04
C ARG A 326 10.38 -13.15 -1.18
N ILE A 327 9.26 -12.52 -1.57
CA ILE A 327 8.42 -12.98 -2.69
C ILE A 327 9.00 -12.56 -4.04
N THR A 328 9.50 -11.33 -4.15
CA THR A 328 9.90 -10.74 -5.42
C THR A 328 11.41 -10.85 -5.69
N GLY A 329 12.22 -11.07 -4.65
CA GLY A 329 13.68 -10.98 -4.73
C GLY A 329 14.21 -9.56 -4.93
N VAL A 330 13.35 -8.54 -4.78
CA VAL A 330 13.67 -7.12 -4.98
C VAL A 330 13.58 -6.39 -3.64
N GLN A 331 14.63 -5.67 -3.27
CA GLN A 331 14.61 -4.82 -2.08
C GLN A 331 13.66 -3.64 -2.28
N PRO A 332 12.66 -3.45 -1.41
CA PRO A 332 11.81 -2.27 -1.43
C PRO A 332 12.55 -1.04 -0.85
N VAL A 333 11.98 0.14 -1.10
CA VAL A 333 12.42 1.40 -0.50
C VAL A 333 11.53 1.72 0.69
N LEU A 334 12.10 2.17 1.81
CA LEU A 334 11.36 2.63 2.97
C LEU A 334 11.24 4.16 2.97
N LEU A 335 10.02 4.64 3.06
CA LEU A 335 9.68 6.06 3.18
C LEU A 335 9.13 6.33 4.58
N ILE A 336 9.75 7.22 5.34
CA ILE A 336 9.33 7.59 6.69
C ILE A 336 9.00 9.07 6.70
N ASP A 337 7.71 9.39 6.82
CA ASP A 337 7.27 10.78 6.91
C ASP A 337 7.11 11.19 8.37
N ASP A 338 7.70 12.34 8.71
CA ASP A 338 7.66 12.94 10.05
C ASP A 338 8.15 12.01 11.18
N PHE A 339 9.38 11.51 11.01
CA PHE A 339 10.03 10.55 11.92
C PHE A 339 10.02 10.96 13.40
N SER A 340 10.16 12.26 13.67
CA SER A 340 10.25 12.78 15.03
C SER A 340 8.94 12.75 15.80
N SER A 341 7.80 12.92 15.11
CA SER A 341 6.46 12.97 15.77
C SER A 341 5.81 11.59 15.91
N GLU A 342 6.21 10.63 15.08
CA GLU A 342 5.52 9.35 14.99
C GLU A 342 6.00 8.28 15.97
N LEU A 343 7.27 8.35 16.41
CA LEU A 343 7.88 7.30 17.20
C LEU A 343 8.43 7.86 18.52
N ASP A 344 8.06 7.21 19.62
CA ASP A 344 8.73 7.44 20.91
C ASP A 344 10.19 6.94 20.89
N ALA A 345 10.93 7.23 21.93
CA ALA A 345 12.37 6.89 22.01
C ALA A 345 12.63 5.38 21.83
N THR A 346 11.78 4.52 22.38
CA THR A 346 11.94 3.06 22.31
C THR A 346 11.75 2.53 20.90
N ARG A 347 10.65 2.90 20.24
CA ARG A 347 10.34 2.51 18.86
C ARG A 347 11.34 3.09 17.88
N ARG A 348 11.76 4.33 18.13
CA ARG A 348 12.82 5.01 17.35
C ARG A 348 14.13 4.25 17.44
N GLY A 349 14.58 3.90 18.65
CA GLY A 349 15.80 3.13 18.88
C GLY A 349 15.77 1.78 18.15
N PHE A 350 14.66 1.03 18.27
CA PHE A 350 14.50 -0.23 17.54
C PHE A 350 14.58 -0.02 16.01
N LEU A 351 13.84 0.96 15.48
CA LEU A 351 13.84 1.22 14.04
C LEU A 351 15.23 1.63 13.54
N LEU A 352 15.94 2.48 14.28
CA LEU A 352 17.31 2.88 13.93
C LEU A 352 18.24 1.68 13.84
N THR A 353 18.23 0.80 14.84
CA THR A 353 19.04 -0.43 14.83
C THR A 353 18.68 -1.32 13.65
N TYR A 354 17.38 -1.53 13.37
CA TYR A 354 16.94 -2.30 12.23
C TYR A 354 17.41 -1.70 10.88
N LEU A 355 17.36 -0.37 10.76
CA LEU A 355 17.77 0.34 9.54
C LEU A 355 19.28 0.31 9.33
N GLU A 356 20.09 0.38 10.40
CA GLU A 356 21.54 0.29 10.33
C GLU A 356 22.02 -1.07 9.82
N ASP A 357 21.35 -2.15 10.21
CA ASP A 357 21.63 -3.52 9.79
C ASP A 357 21.07 -3.85 8.40
N SER A 358 20.11 -3.06 7.93
CA SER A 358 19.45 -3.27 6.65
C SER A 358 20.27 -2.73 5.48
N ARG A 359 20.09 -3.34 4.29
CA ARG A 359 20.62 -2.84 3.02
C ARG A 359 19.61 -1.98 2.27
N LEU A 360 18.53 -1.59 2.92
CA LEU A 360 17.43 -0.84 2.32
C LEU A 360 17.87 0.56 1.91
N GLN A 361 17.24 1.06 0.86
CA GLN A 361 17.28 2.48 0.56
C GLN A 361 16.14 3.17 1.30
N ILE A 362 16.46 4.23 2.04
CA ILE A 362 15.56 4.83 3.00
C ILE A 362 15.51 6.34 2.79
N PHE A 363 14.31 6.90 2.80
CA PHE A 363 14.08 8.35 2.77
C PHE A 363 13.27 8.73 4.01
N VAL A 364 13.83 9.60 4.82
CA VAL A 364 13.23 10.05 6.08
C VAL A 364 13.00 11.55 6.02
N THR A 365 11.80 12.00 6.40
CA THR A 365 11.55 13.43 6.62
C THR A 365 11.49 13.76 8.10
N SER A 366 11.99 14.93 8.48
CA SER A 366 11.92 15.45 9.84
C SER A 366 11.85 16.98 9.83
N THR A 367 11.31 17.56 10.90
CA THR A 367 11.39 18.98 11.19
C THR A 367 12.71 19.36 11.85
N ASP A 368 13.33 18.41 12.54
CA ASP A 368 14.56 18.61 13.32
C ASP A 368 15.77 18.12 12.53
N ASP A 369 16.94 18.68 12.81
CA ASP A 369 18.23 18.20 12.31
C ASP A 369 18.64 16.91 13.04
N LEU A 370 17.84 15.83 12.90
CA LEU A 370 18.07 14.51 13.51
C LEU A 370 19.29 13.75 12.93
N ILE A 371 20.15 14.46 12.20
CA ILE A 371 21.38 13.92 11.62
C ILE A 371 22.30 13.32 12.68
N THR A 372 22.19 13.79 13.94
CA THR A 372 23.00 13.32 15.05
C THR A 372 22.67 11.90 15.52
N ASP A 373 21.41 11.45 15.37
CA ASP A 373 20.98 10.14 15.90
C ASP A 373 21.27 8.97 14.95
N LEU A 374 21.34 9.23 13.63
CA LEU A 374 21.54 8.21 12.59
C LEU A 374 22.99 8.15 12.04
N GLY A 375 23.90 8.91 12.63
CA GLY A 375 25.34 8.86 12.36
C GLY A 375 25.75 9.31 10.95
N SER A 376 27.04 9.24 10.64
CA SER A 376 27.68 9.71 9.41
C SER A 376 27.33 8.91 8.13
N LYS A 377 26.36 7.99 8.16
CA LYS A 377 26.04 7.07 7.06
C LYS A 377 24.99 7.58 6.09
N GLY A 378 24.34 8.72 6.34
CA GLY A 378 23.26 9.23 5.53
C GLY A 378 23.57 10.53 4.81
N LYS A 379 22.86 10.82 3.72
CA LYS A 379 22.93 12.09 3.01
C LYS A 379 21.83 13.04 3.51
N SER A 380 22.27 14.23 3.97
CA SER A 380 21.35 15.29 4.37
C SER A 380 20.88 16.11 3.16
N ILE A 381 19.58 16.43 3.11
CA ILE A 381 18.95 17.24 2.09
C ILE A 381 18.09 18.29 2.80
N ARG A 382 18.52 19.54 2.78
CA ARG A 382 17.76 20.63 3.37
C ARG A 382 16.78 21.21 2.38
N MET A 383 15.52 21.37 2.81
CA MET A 383 14.43 21.91 1.99
C MET A 383 14.00 23.29 2.45
N HIS A 384 13.92 24.22 1.50
CA HIS A 384 13.39 25.55 1.72
C HIS A 384 12.51 25.97 0.54
N GLN A 385 11.26 26.34 0.82
CA GLN A 385 10.27 26.81 -0.17
C GLN A 385 10.18 25.96 -1.45
N GLY A 386 10.13 24.63 -1.28
CA GLY A 386 10.01 23.69 -2.39
C GLY A 386 11.30 23.48 -3.21
N ARG A 387 12.45 23.95 -2.73
CA ARG A 387 13.77 23.81 -3.35
C ARG A 387 14.74 23.14 -2.40
N ILE A 388 15.76 22.50 -2.96
CA ILE A 388 16.90 22.01 -2.18
C ILE A 388 17.84 23.19 -1.95
N GLU A 389 18.14 23.47 -0.67
CA GLU A 389 19.25 24.35 -0.35
C GLU A 389 20.54 23.61 -0.69
N GLN A 390 21.33 24.17 -1.59
CA GLN A 390 22.72 23.74 -1.79
C GLN A 390 23.50 24.23 -0.59
N ASP A 391 24.21 23.31 0.10
CA ASP A 391 25.21 23.73 1.08
C ASP A 391 26.13 24.72 0.35
N SER A 392 26.16 25.97 0.79
CA SER A 392 27.16 26.91 0.33
C SER A 392 28.53 26.35 0.71
N PRO A 393 29.51 26.35 -0.22
CA PRO A 393 30.82 25.74 -0.01
C PRO A 393 31.55 26.38 1.17
#